data_db07b95aef3c19ce64e1e4537f0b8f1d
#
_entry.id   db07b95aef3c19ce64e1e4537f0b8f1d
#
_cell.length_a   1.000
_cell.length_b   1.000
_cell.length_c   1.000
_cell.angle_alpha   90.00
_cell.angle_beta   90.00
_cell.angle_gamma   90.00
#
_symmetry.space_group_name_H-M   'P 1'
#
loop_
_entity.id
_entity.type
_entity.pdbx_description
1 polymer ?
#
loop_
_entity_poly.entity_id
_entity_poly.type
_entity_poly.pdbx_seq_one_letter_code
_entity_poly.pdbx_strand_id
1 'polypeptide(L)'
;MALGERFDAALALAHRVHRRQKRKGTSIPYIAHVLGVTSLVLEYGGNEDEAIAAVLHDVLEDVAEFGAGLTADALSREIETRFGGTALTLVEYMTDTVWHPKPPWPERKALHLTALGQAPPSALLIAAADKLHNVRSLIRDYRSAGEALWERFNPEAGRDRTLGYYRAALELFKARLPGALTDDLEREVIALEELVSAGGNNVHRG
;
A
#
# COMPACT_ATOMS: atom_id res chain seq x y z
N MET A 1 -18.25 7.74 -14.12
CA MET A 1 -17.57 8.91 -13.50
C MET A 1 -16.44 9.34 -14.43
N ALA A 2 -16.24 10.66 -14.65
CA ALA A 2 -15.08 11.17 -15.38
C ALA A 2 -14.04 11.64 -14.36
N LEU A 3 -12.78 11.39 -14.63
CA LEU A 3 -11.65 11.97 -13.89
C LEU A 3 -11.30 13.32 -14.51
N GLY A 4 -11.09 14.34 -13.67
CA GLY A 4 -10.85 15.71 -14.11
C GLY A 4 -9.41 16.18 -13.92
N GLU A 5 -9.16 17.48 -14.15
CA GLU A 5 -7.85 18.12 -13.99
C GLU A 5 -7.26 17.95 -12.57
N ARG A 6 -8.11 17.77 -11.55
CA ARG A 6 -7.64 17.46 -10.18
C ARG A 6 -6.88 16.15 -10.14
N PHE A 7 -7.38 15.12 -10.83
CA PHE A 7 -6.73 13.82 -10.90
C PHE A 7 -5.41 13.90 -11.69
N ASP A 8 -5.37 14.64 -12.81
CA ASP A 8 -4.14 14.88 -13.56
C ASP A 8 -3.07 15.55 -12.70
N ALA A 9 -3.49 16.54 -11.90
CA ALA A 9 -2.60 17.24 -10.98
C ALA A 9 -2.09 16.33 -9.84
N ALA A 10 -2.90 15.38 -9.36
CA ALA A 10 -2.50 14.40 -8.34
C ALA A 10 -1.47 13.41 -8.90
N LEU A 11 -1.64 12.92 -10.13
CA LEU A 11 -0.66 12.10 -10.83
C LEU A 11 0.70 12.81 -10.96
N ALA A 12 0.67 14.09 -11.35
CA ALA A 12 1.89 14.89 -11.47
C ALA A 12 2.60 15.06 -10.11
N LEU A 13 1.84 15.27 -9.03
CA LEU A 13 2.37 15.37 -7.67
C LEU A 13 2.99 14.06 -7.20
N ALA A 14 2.29 12.94 -7.32
CA ALA A 14 2.81 11.62 -6.96
C ALA A 14 4.09 11.28 -7.73
N HIS A 15 4.09 11.53 -9.06
CA HIS A 15 5.29 11.31 -9.86
C HIS A 15 6.45 12.20 -9.43
N ARG A 16 6.20 13.45 -9.02
CA ARG A 16 7.24 14.37 -8.50
C ARG A 16 7.90 13.80 -7.24
N VAL A 17 7.11 13.28 -6.30
CA VAL A 17 7.61 12.70 -5.03
C VAL A 17 8.37 11.39 -5.31
N HIS A 18 7.76 10.48 -6.05
CA HIS A 18 8.29 9.12 -6.27
C HIS A 18 9.25 9.00 -7.47
N ARG A 19 9.64 10.11 -8.10
CA ARG A 19 10.45 10.12 -9.35
C ARG A 19 11.70 9.25 -9.29
N ARG A 20 12.37 9.20 -8.14
CA ARG A 20 13.63 8.45 -7.95
C ARG A 20 13.44 7.16 -7.16
N GLN A 21 12.24 6.93 -6.64
CA GLN A 21 11.95 5.77 -5.83
C GLN A 21 11.72 4.54 -6.68
N LYS A 22 12.19 3.40 -6.18
CA LYS A 22 11.95 2.08 -6.76
C LYS A 22 11.27 1.17 -5.75
N ARG A 23 10.55 0.18 -6.24
CA ARG A 23 10.04 -0.91 -5.40
C ARG A 23 11.23 -1.61 -4.73
N LYS A 24 11.11 -1.86 -3.43
CA LYS A 24 12.20 -2.38 -2.59
C LYS A 24 12.81 -3.66 -3.17
N GLY A 25 14.12 -3.67 -3.33
CA GLY A 25 14.86 -4.79 -3.89
C GLY A 25 14.65 -5.05 -5.39
N THR A 26 14.12 -4.08 -6.16
CA THR A 26 13.87 -4.22 -7.60
C THR A 26 14.36 -2.99 -8.37
N SER A 27 14.31 -3.06 -9.71
CA SER A 27 14.51 -1.90 -10.59
C SER A 27 13.18 -1.20 -10.99
N ILE A 28 12.03 -1.70 -10.53
CA ILE A 28 10.71 -1.21 -10.91
C ILE A 28 10.48 0.18 -10.30
N PRO A 29 10.15 1.21 -11.10
CA PRO A 29 9.78 2.53 -10.57
C PRO A 29 8.57 2.43 -9.62
N TYR A 30 8.62 3.15 -8.49
CA TYR A 30 7.57 3.09 -7.48
C TYR A 30 6.20 3.52 -8.00
N ILE A 31 6.18 4.45 -8.95
CA ILE A 31 4.96 4.91 -9.60
C ILE A 31 4.13 3.76 -10.22
N ALA A 32 4.75 2.65 -10.60
CA ALA A 32 4.03 1.47 -11.08
C ALA A 32 3.11 0.87 -10.01
N HIS A 33 3.51 0.93 -8.73
CA HIS A 33 2.66 0.53 -7.61
C HIS A 33 1.50 1.50 -7.42
N VAL A 34 1.80 2.78 -7.36
CA VAL A 34 0.81 3.85 -7.20
C VAL A 34 -0.29 3.75 -8.27
N LEU A 35 0.10 3.59 -9.53
CA LEU A 35 -0.83 3.41 -10.64
C LEU A 35 -1.64 2.11 -10.52
N GLY A 36 -1.01 1.01 -10.07
CA GLY A 36 -1.69 -0.26 -9.85
C GLY A 36 -2.76 -0.19 -8.76
N VAL A 37 -2.45 0.47 -7.63
CA VAL A 37 -3.43 0.72 -6.56
C VAL A 37 -4.58 1.59 -7.05
N THR A 38 -4.27 2.66 -7.79
CA THR A 38 -5.29 3.56 -8.35
C THR A 38 -6.19 2.84 -9.34
N SER A 39 -5.62 1.98 -10.22
CA SER A 39 -6.42 1.16 -11.15
C SER A 39 -7.42 0.31 -10.38
N LEU A 40 -6.99 -0.40 -9.34
CA LEU A 40 -7.87 -1.21 -8.50
C LEU A 40 -8.98 -0.37 -7.84
N VAL A 41 -8.64 0.77 -7.25
CA VAL A 41 -9.66 1.66 -6.64
C VAL A 41 -10.73 2.03 -7.67
N LEU A 42 -10.35 2.38 -8.90
CA LEU A 42 -11.29 2.71 -9.98
C LEU A 42 -12.10 1.50 -10.45
N GLU A 43 -11.47 0.33 -10.61
CA GLU A 43 -12.11 -0.93 -11.02
C GLU A 43 -13.16 -1.40 -10.02
N TYR A 44 -12.93 -1.16 -8.72
CA TYR A 44 -13.88 -1.48 -7.65
C TYR A 44 -14.83 -0.32 -7.28
N GLY A 45 -15.00 0.65 -8.18
CA GLY A 45 -16.05 1.67 -8.12
C GLY A 45 -15.71 2.93 -7.31
N GLY A 46 -14.44 3.15 -7.02
CA GLY A 46 -13.98 4.37 -6.34
C GLY A 46 -14.30 5.65 -7.12
N ASN A 47 -14.62 6.72 -6.41
CA ASN A 47 -14.86 8.05 -6.95
C ASN A 47 -13.56 8.84 -7.19
N GLU A 48 -13.65 10.10 -7.70
CA GLU A 48 -12.47 10.90 -8.01
C GLU A 48 -11.62 11.22 -6.77
N ASP A 49 -12.23 11.52 -5.62
CA ASP A 49 -11.47 11.80 -4.39
C ASP A 49 -10.73 10.54 -3.88
N GLU A 50 -11.35 9.37 -3.99
CA GLU A 50 -10.73 8.08 -3.67
C GLU A 50 -9.60 7.74 -4.64
N ALA A 51 -9.78 8.03 -5.94
CA ALA A 51 -8.73 7.85 -6.94
C ALA A 51 -7.55 8.81 -6.71
N ILE A 52 -7.81 10.08 -6.38
CA ILE A 52 -6.78 11.06 -6.01
C ILE A 52 -6.03 10.59 -4.76
N ALA A 53 -6.76 10.16 -3.74
CA ALA A 53 -6.13 9.64 -2.52
C ALA A 53 -5.31 8.35 -2.79
N ALA A 54 -5.78 7.47 -3.67
CA ALA A 54 -5.04 6.29 -4.09
C ALA A 54 -3.73 6.65 -4.82
N VAL A 55 -3.75 7.68 -5.69
CA VAL A 55 -2.53 8.20 -6.34
C VAL A 55 -1.56 8.78 -5.32
N LEU A 56 -2.06 9.36 -4.24
CA LEU A 56 -1.25 10.08 -3.24
C LEU A 56 -0.98 9.25 -1.97
N HIS A 57 -1.41 7.99 -1.89
CA HIS A 57 -1.49 7.23 -0.63
C HIS A 57 -0.18 7.11 0.14
N ASP A 58 0.97 7.07 -0.55
CA ASP A 58 2.28 6.90 0.07
C ASP A 58 3.12 8.20 0.11
N VAL A 59 2.60 9.32 -0.45
CA VAL A 59 3.44 10.52 -0.58
C VAL A 59 3.85 11.13 0.76
N LEU A 60 3.00 11.07 1.78
CA LEU A 60 3.32 11.61 3.12
C LEU A 60 4.33 10.74 3.87
N GLU A 61 4.27 9.41 3.71
CA GLU A 61 5.22 8.50 4.33
C GLU A 61 6.60 8.59 3.68
N ASP A 62 6.64 8.77 2.37
CA ASP A 62 7.86 8.65 1.57
C ASP A 62 8.54 9.99 1.24
N VAL A 63 7.86 11.12 1.51
CA VAL A 63 8.38 12.46 1.15
C VAL A 63 9.71 12.80 1.80
N ALA A 64 9.93 12.35 3.03
CA ALA A 64 11.17 12.63 3.75
C ALA A 64 12.40 12.02 3.07
N GLU A 65 12.25 10.85 2.43
CA GLU A 65 13.35 10.15 1.74
C GLU A 65 13.44 10.54 0.26
N PHE A 66 12.29 10.68 -0.43
CA PHE A 66 12.25 10.82 -1.89
C PHE A 66 11.75 12.18 -2.38
N GLY A 67 11.18 13.01 -1.51
CA GLY A 67 10.51 14.27 -1.86
C GLY A 67 11.41 15.46 -2.18
N ALA A 68 12.73 15.27 -2.31
CA ALA A 68 13.69 16.32 -2.71
C ALA A 68 13.59 17.62 -1.89
N GLY A 69 13.49 17.48 -0.55
CA GLY A 69 13.44 18.62 0.39
C GLY A 69 12.04 19.08 0.77
N LEU A 70 10.99 18.45 0.23
CA LEU A 70 9.63 18.64 0.73
C LEU A 70 9.47 18.00 2.12
N THR A 71 8.59 18.58 2.95
CA THR A 71 8.21 18.00 4.24
C THR A 71 6.77 17.44 4.17
N ALA A 72 6.45 16.50 5.06
CA ALA A 72 5.08 15.97 5.14
C ALA A 72 4.05 17.08 5.40
N ASP A 73 4.36 18.04 6.30
CA ASP A 73 3.47 19.17 6.60
C ASP A 73 3.24 20.09 5.39
N ALA A 74 4.29 20.38 4.62
CA ALA A 74 4.15 21.20 3.41
C ALA A 74 3.31 20.46 2.36
N LEU A 75 3.51 19.15 2.25
CA LEU A 75 2.79 18.32 1.31
C LEU A 75 1.31 18.13 1.71
N SER A 76 1.02 17.96 3.02
CA SER A 76 -0.36 17.93 3.53
C SER A 76 -1.12 19.20 3.17
N ARG A 77 -0.50 20.39 3.38
CA ARG A 77 -1.10 21.66 2.97
C ARG A 77 -1.29 21.78 1.46
N GLU A 78 -0.34 21.28 0.66
CA GLU A 78 -0.48 21.25 -0.80
C GLU A 78 -1.64 20.34 -1.22
N ILE A 79 -1.77 19.17 -0.61
CA ILE A 79 -2.85 18.20 -0.87
C ILE A 79 -4.20 18.83 -0.51
N GLU A 80 -4.34 19.39 0.68
CA GLU A 80 -5.59 20.01 1.13
C GLU A 80 -6.02 21.16 0.19
N THR A 81 -5.08 22.03 -0.16
CA THR A 81 -5.37 23.21 -1.00
C THR A 81 -5.77 22.81 -2.42
N ARG A 82 -5.14 21.80 -3.01
CA ARG A 82 -5.36 21.42 -4.42
C ARG A 82 -6.43 20.39 -4.62
N PHE A 83 -6.60 19.48 -3.64
CA PHE A 83 -7.47 18.31 -3.80
C PHE A 83 -8.59 18.24 -2.77
N GLY A 84 -8.54 19.11 -1.74
CA GLY A 84 -9.57 19.22 -0.71
C GLY A 84 -9.31 18.33 0.52
N GLY A 85 -10.02 18.64 1.60
CA GLY A 85 -9.85 17.97 2.90
C GLY A 85 -10.24 16.49 2.86
N THR A 86 -11.19 16.09 2.01
CA THR A 86 -11.56 14.67 1.86
C THR A 86 -10.38 13.84 1.35
N ALA A 87 -9.71 14.29 0.28
CA ALA A 87 -8.54 13.60 -0.25
C ALA A 87 -7.40 13.55 0.76
N LEU A 88 -7.12 14.65 1.48
CA LEU A 88 -6.11 14.66 2.54
C LEU A 88 -6.42 13.66 3.65
N THR A 89 -7.64 13.66 4.18
CA THR A 89 -8.05 12.72 5.23
C THR A 89 -7.86 11.26 4.80
N LEU A 90 -8.19 10.92 3.54
CA LEU A 90 -7.97 9.57 3.03
C LEU A 90 -6.49 9.21 2.93
N VAL A 91 -5.64 10.15 2.49
CA VAL A 91 -4.18 9.95 2.44
C VAL A 91 -3.59 9.78 3.85
N GLU A 92 -4.08 10.53 4.84
CA GLU A 92 -3.65 10.40 6.24
C GLU A 92 -3.98 9.01 6.80
N TYR A 93 -5.15 8.43 6.49
CA TYR A 93 -5.49 7.04 6.87
C TYR A 93 -4.54 6.01 6.24
N MET A 94 -3.97 6.29 5.09
CA MET A 94 -3.03 5.41 4.41
C MET A 94 -1.61 5.50 4.96
N THR A 95 -1.28 6.62 5.62
CA THR A 95 0.05 6.91 6.16
C THR A 95 0.27 6.18 7.48
N ASP A 96 1.20 5.24 7.53
CA ASP A 96 1.49 4.51 8.78
C ASP A 96 2.42 5.29 9.71
N THR A 97 3.29 6.15 9.19
CA THR A 97 4.09 7.10 9.97
C THR A 97 4.76 8.16 9.09
N VAL A 98 4.89 9.38 9.62
CA VAL A 98 5.73 10.45 9.05
C VAL A 98 7.02 10.67 9.87
N TRP A 99 7.23 9.88 10.94
CA TRP A 99 8.36 10.02 11.85
C TRP A 99 9.63 9.41 11.27
N HIS A 100 10.74 10.09 11.46
CA HIS A 100 12.08 9.60 11.11
C HIS A 100 13.02 9.79 12.31
N PRO A 101 13.72 8.73 12.76
CA PRO A 101 13.66 7.35 12.24
C PRO A 101 12.28 6.73 12.45
N LYS A 102 11.88 5.83 11.53
CA LYS A 102 10.58 5.13 11.64
C LYS A 102 10.58 4.24 12.90
N PRO A 103 9.49 4.19 13.69
CA PRO A 103 9.34 3.24 14.79
C PRO A 103 9.46 1.78 14.32
N PRO A 104 9.62 0.80 15.24
CA PRO A 104 9.69 -0.62 14.90
C PRO A 104 8.54 -1.08 14.02
N TRP A 105 8.83 -1.91 13.03
CA TRP A 105 7.84 -2.35 12.04
C TRP A 105 6.58 -2.97 12.66
N PRO A 106 6.67 -3.87 13.70
CA PRO A 106 5.48 -4.47 14.29
C PRO A 106 4.55 -3.44 14.94
N GLU A 107 5.13 -2.45 15.64
CA GLU A 107 4.36 -1.39 16.31
C GLU A 107 3.60 -0.54 15.29
N ARG A 108 4.29 -0.09 14.24
CA ARG A 108 3.66 0.71 13.17
C ARG A 108 2.51 -0.04 12.51
N LYS A 109 2.70 -1.32 12.17
CA LYS A 109 1.68 -2.10 11.50
C LYS A 109 0.49 -2.41 12.42
N ALA A 110 0.71 -2.61 13.72
CA ALA A 110 -0.37 -2.74 14.68
C ALA A 110 -1.17 -1.45 14.84
N LEU A 111 -0.51 -0.30 14.96
CA LEU A 111 -1.16 1.02 15.04
C LEU A 111 -1.95 1.32 13.76
N HIS A 112 -1.36 1.05 12.59
CA HIS A 112 -2.04 1.26 11.31
C HIS A 112 -3.31 0.39 11.17
N LEU A 113 -3.26 -0.90 11.53
CA LEU A 113 -4.45 -1.75 11.54
C LEU A 113 -5.52 -1.25 12.52
N THR A 114 -5.11 -0.74 13.68
CA THR A 114 -6.04 -0.13 14.64
C THR A 114 -6.72 1.10 14.05
N ALA A 115 -5.98 1.98 13.39
CA ALA A 115 -6.52 3.16 12.71
C ALA A 115 -7.48 2.76 11.58
N LEU A 116 -7.11 1.79 10.74
CA LEU A 116 -7.99 1.24 9.70
C LEU A 116 -9.26 0.61 10.29
N GLY A 117 -9.21 0.04 11.50
CA GLY A 117 -10.38 -0.44 12.21
C GLY A 117 -11.44 0.64 12.51
N GLN A 118 -11.07 1.92 12.48
CA GLN A 118 -11.98 3.07 12.65
C GLN A 118 -12.19 3.87 11.37
N ALA A 119 -11.51 3.48 10.27
CA ALA A 119 -11.50 4.24 9.02
C ALA A 119 -12.86 4.19 8.29
N PRO A 120 -13.19 5.22 7.50
CA PRO A 120 -14.38 5.21 6.65
C PRO A 120 -14.23 4.20 5.49
N PRO A 121 -15.36 3.77 4.87
CA PRO A 121 -15.32 2.82 3.74
C PRO A 121 -14.39 3.24 2.61
N SER A 122 -14.30 4.53 2.28
CA SER A 122 -13.41 5.06 1.25
C SER A 122 -11.92 4.82 1.55
N ALA A 123 -11.50 4.98 2.81
CA ALA A 123 -10.12 4.67 3.21
C ALA A 123 -9.87 3.15 3.19
N LEU A 124 -10.85 2.34 3.60
CA LEU A 124 -10.77 0.88 3.54
C LEU A 124 -10.65 0.37 2.09
N LEU A 125 -11.37 0.99 1.14
CA LEU A 125 -11.26 0.68 -0.29
C LEU A 125 -9.81 0.85 -0.77
N ILE A 126 -9.19 1.99 -0.47
CA ILE A 126 -7.81 2.28 -0.87
C ILE A 126 -6.84 1.32 -0.18
N ALA A 127 -7.01 1.10 1.12
CA ALA A 127 -6.16 0.19 1.89
C ALA A 127 -6.23 -1.25 1.38
N ALA A 128 -7.43 -1.75 1.06
CA ALA A 128 -7.61 -3.09 0.51
C ALA A 128 -6.99 -3.22 -0.90
N ALA A 129 -7.15 -2.20 -1.75
CA ALA A 129 -6.51 -2.13 -3.08
C ALA A 129 -4.99 -2.13 -2.98
N ASP A 130 -4.39 -1.37 -2.04
CA ASP A 130 -2.96 -1.40 -1.76
C ASP A 130 -2.50 -2.81 -1.35
N LYS A 131 -3.21 -3.44 -0.41
CA LYS A 131 -2.85 -4.79 0.05
C LYS A 131 -2.97 -5.82 -1.08
N LEU A 132 -4.03 -5.75 -1.89
CA LEU A 132 -4.20 -6.61 -3.06
C LEU A 132 -3.04 -6.46 -4.06
N HIS A 133 -2.68 -5.22 -4.41
CA HIS A 133 -1.56 -4.96 -5.30
C HIS A 133 -0.22 -5.45 -4.72
N ASN A 134 -0.01 -5.26 -3.42
CA ASN A 134 1.19 -5.72 -2.73
C ASN A 134 1.29 -7.25 -2.68
N VAL A 135 0.20 -7.97 -2.35
CA VAL A 135 0.17 -9.44 -2.32
C VAL A 135 0.44 -10.02 -3.72
N ARG A 136 -0.17 -9.48 -4.77
CA ARG A 136 0.12 -9.86 -6.16
C ARG A 136 1.59 -9.66 -6.53
N SER A 137 2.18 -8.58 -6.06
CA SER A 137 3.62 -8.33 -6.25
C SER A 137 4.47 -9.34 -5.50
N LEU A 138 4.11 -9.70 -4.26
CA LEU A 138 4.81 -10.73 -3.47
C LEU A 138 4.76 -12.09 -4.14
N ILE A 139 3.61 -12.52 -4.65
CA ILE A 139 3.44 -13.78 -5.39
C ILE A 139 4.36 -13.82 -6.61
N ARG A 140 4.35 -12.75 -7.42
CA ARG A 140 5.23 -12.64 -8.59
C ARG A 140 6.70 -12.73 -8.20
N ASP A 141 7.10 -11.98 -7.18
CA ASP A 141 8.48 -11.86 -6.75
C ASP A 141 8.95 -13.15 -6.06
N TYR A 142 8.09 -13.83 -5.29
CA TYR A 142 8.39 -15.12 -4.67
C TYR A 142 8.58 -16.23 -5.70
N ARG A 143 7.76 -16.25 -6.76
CA ARG A 143 7.95 -17.20 -7.89
C ARG A 143 9.32 -17.05 -8.56
N SER A 144 9.89 -15.86 -8.54
CA SER A 144 11.22 -15.58 -9.14
C SER A 144 12.37 -15.79 -8.17
N ALA A 145 12.22 -15.41 -6.90
CA ALA A 145 13.31 -15.34 -5.93
C ALA A 145 13.24 -16.41 -4.83
N GLY A 146 12.09 -17.08 -4.67
CA GLY A 146 11.87 -18.03 -3.57
C GLY A 146 12.04 -17.36 -2.20
N GLU A 147 12.60 -18.10 -1.25
CA GLU A 147 12.84 -17.63 0.13
C GLU A 147 13.73 -16.37 0.21
N ALA A 148 14.63 -16.15 -0.75
CA ALA A 148 15.47 -14.95 -0.81
C ALA A 148 14.66 -13.63 -0.95
N LEU A 149 13.38 -13.72 -1.31
CA LEU A 149 12.47 -12.58 -1.29
C LEU A 149 12.45 -11.88 0.07
N TRP A 150 12.43 -12.65 1.15
CA TRP A 150 12.24 -12.13 2.50
C TRP A 150 13.44 -11.31 3.00
N GLU A 151 14.63 -11.51 2.46
CA GLU A 151 15.83 -10.73 2.74
C GLU A 151 15.70 -9.25 2.29
N ARG A 152 14.79 -8.96 1.35
CA ARG A 152 14.52 -7.59 0.88
C ARG A 152 13.75 -6.76 1.91
N PHE A 153 13.07 -7.40 2.84
CA PHE A 153 12.23 -6.71 3.83
C PHE A 153 13.03 -6.26 5.05
N ASN A 154 12.39 -5.43 5.88
CA ASN A 154 12.95 -5.11 7.18
C ASN A 154 13.20 -6.43 7.94
N PRO A 155 14.39 -6.64 8.54
CA PRO A 155 14.68 -7.84 9.33
C PRO A 155 13.65 -8.11 10.44
N GLU A 156 13.02 -7.05 10.98
CA GLU A 156 11.95 -7.18 11.96
C GLU A 156 10.64 -7.73 11.37
N ALA A 157 10.40 -7.55 10.07
CA ALA A 157 9.21 -8.06 9.39
C ALA A 157 9.34 -9.56 9.15
N GLY A 158 10.34 -9.96 8.37
CA GLY A 158 10.54 -11.35 7.97
C GLY A 158 9.34 -11.96 7.27
N ARG A 159 9.40 -13.25 6.98
CA ARG A 159 8.32 -13.99 6.31
C ARG A 159 7.04 -14.05 7.15
N ASP A 160 7.15 -14.61 8.34
CA ASP A 160 5.97 -14.98 9.14
C ASP A 160 5.17 -13.76 9.62
N ARG A 161 5.87 -12.70 10.02
CA ARG A 161 5.21 -11.45 10.42
C ARG A 161 4.57 -10.74 9.22
N THR A 162 5.20 -10.81 8.04
CA THR A 162 4.61 -10.25 6.82
C THR A 162 3.31 -10.99 6.46
N LEU A 163 3.31 -12.31 6.44
CA LEU A 163 2.11 -13.11 6.20
C LEU A 163 1.04 -12.85 7.27
N GLY A 164 1.44 -12.83 8.54
CA GLY A 164 0.53 -12.51 9.66
C GLY A 164 -0.14 -11.15 9.54
N TYR A 165 0.60 -10.14 9.05
CA TYR A 165 0.04 -8.81 8.78
C TYR A 165 -1.03 -8.83 7.68
N TYR A 166 -0.79 -9.54 6.56
CA TYR A 166 -1.80 -9.65 5.50
C TYR A 166 -3.05 -10.42 5.95
N ARG A 167 -2.90 -11.47 6.77
CA ARG A 167 -4.05 -12.17 7.38
C ARG A 167 -4.87 -11.23 8.27
N ALA A 168 -4.21 -10.49 9.15
CA ALA A 168 -4.88 -9.56 10.05
C ALA A 168 -5.61 -8.44 9.29
N ALA A 169 -4.98 -7.91 8.23
CA ALA A 169 -5.61 -6.93 7.36
C ALA A 169 -6.83 -7.51 6.62
N LEU A 170 -6.72 -8.75 6.10
CA LEU A 170 -7.82 -9.44 5.44
C LEU A 170 -9.02 -9.62 6.37
N GLU A 171 -8.81 -10.08 7.61
CA GLU A 171 -9.90 -10.25 8.59
C GLU A 171 -10.60 -8.92 8.90
N LEU A 172 -9.83 -7.82 9.00
CA LEU A 172 -10.39 -6.48 9.15
C LEU A 172 -11.28 -6.11 7.94
N PHE A 173 -10.79 -6.34 6.71
CA PHE A 173 -11.56 -6.01 5.51
C PHE A 173 -12.78 -6.91 5.34
N LYS A 174 -12.71 -8.19 5.67
CA LYS A 174 -13.89 -9.10 5.68
C LYS A 174 -14.99 -8.59 6.60
N ALA A 175 -14.60 -8.04 7.75
CA ALA A 175 -15.55 -7.49 8.71
C ALA A 175 -16.12 -6.11 8.32
N ARG A 176 -15.31 -5.26 7.65
CA ARG A 176 -15.61 -3.84 7.46
C ARG A 176 -15.88 -3.43 6.02
N LEU A 177 -15.41 -4.19 5.05
CA LEU A 177 -15.52 -3.94 3.61
C LEU A 177 -15.84 -5.25 2.85
N PRO A 178 -16.93 -5.97 3.20
CA PRO A 178 -17.27 -7.19 2.47
C PRO A 178 -17.62 -6.87 1.01
N GLY A 179 -17.13 -7.69 0.07
CA GLY A 179 -17.40 -7.54 -1.36
C GLY A 179 -16.24 -7.97 -2.25
N ALA A 180 -16.39 -7.76 -3.55
CA ALA A 180 -15.51 -8.33 -4.57
C ALA A 180 -14.02 -8.01 -4.37
N LEU A 181 -13.66 -6.80 -3.94
CA LEU A 181 -12.25 -6.45 -3.67
C LEU A 181 -11.67 -7.28 -2.53
N THR A 182 -12.43 -7.46 -1.45
CA THR A 182 -12.00 -8.27 -0.30
C THR A 182 -11.94 -9.76 -0.65
N ASP A 183 -12.88 -10.24 -1.46
CA ASP A 183 -12.87 -11.63 -1.96
C ASP A 183 -11.64 -11.88 -2.86
N ASP A 184 -11.27 -10.90 -3.69
CA ASP A 184 -10.04 -10.98 -4.51
C ASP A 184 -8.80 -10.97 -3.64
N LEU A 185 -8.75 -10.11 -2.62
CA LEU A 185 -7.65 -10.08 -1.66
C LEU A 185 -7.52 -11.41 -0.92
N GLU A 186 -8.61 -12.02 -0.48
CA GLU A 186 -8.62 -13.32 0.19
C GLU A 186 -8.01 -14.40 -0.70
N ARG A 187 -8.43 -14.47 -1.98
CA ARG A 187 -7.86 -15.45 -2.94
C ARG A 187 -6.35 -15.29 -3.09
N GLU A 188 -5.88 -14.05 -3.20
CA GLU A 188 -4.44 -13.79 -3.38
C GLU A 188 -3.64 -14.05 -2.09
N VAL A 189 -4.18 -13.76 -0.90
CA VAL A 189 -3.52 -14.08 0.38
C VAL A 189 -3.39 -15.59 0.54
N ILE A 190 -4.44 -16.35 0.28
CA ILE A 190 -4.41 -17.83 0.32
C ILE A 190 -3.36 -18.36 -0.69
N ALA A 191 -3.38 -17.86 -1.92
CA ALA A 191 -2.41 -18.27 -2.95
C ALA A 191 -0.96 -17.96 -2.56
N LEU A 192 -0.70 -16.83 -1.90
CA LEU A 192 0.63 -16.50 -1.37
C LEU A 192 1.07 -17.50 -0.29
N GLU A 193 0.18 -17.82 0.65
CA GLU A 193 0.46 -18.75 1.75
C GLU A 193 0.74 -20.18 1.25
N GLU A 194 -0.06 -20.66 0.31
CA GLU A 194 0.14 -21.97 -0.34
C GLU A 194 1.49 -22.00 -1.06
N LEU A 195 1.81 -20.96 -1.83
CA LEU A 195 3.05 -20.85 -2.58
C LEU A 195 4.28 -20.87 -1.66
N VAL A 196 4.24 -20.12 -0.56
CA VAL A 196 5.31 -20.05 0.45
C VAL A 196 5.45 -21.38 1.18
N SER A 197 4.35 -22.02 1.55
CA SER A 197 4.36 -23.35 2.22
C SER A 197 4.95 -24.44 1.32
N ALA A 198 4.65 -24.41 0.03
CA ALA A 198 5.21 -25.36 -0.95
C ALA A 198 6.71 -25.14 -1.16
N GLY A 199 7.16 -23.87 -1.20
CA GLY A 199 8.58 -23.50 -1.36
C GLY A 199 9.44 -23.92 -0.16
N GLY A 200 8.95 -23.73 1.06
CA GLY A 200 9.65 -24.15 2.29
C GLY A 200 9.89 -25.66 2.40
N ASN A 201 9.00 -26.47 1.86
CA ASN A 201 9.14 -27.94 1.88
C ASN A 201 10.22 -28.46 0.92
N ASN A 202 10.62 -27.70 -0.09
CA ASN A 202 11.66 -28.10 -1.04
C ASN A 202 13.09 -27.83 -0.52
N VAL A 203 13.27 -26.90 0.40
CA VAL A 203 14.60 -26.58 0.97
C VAL A 203 15.11 -27.66 1.94
N HIS A 204 14.24 -28.50 2.51
CA HIS A 204 14.61 -29.57 3.43
C HIS A 204 14.83 -30.95 2.77
N ARG A 205 14.76 -31.04 1.43
CA ARG A 205 14.95 -32.29 0.66
C ARG A 205 16.19 -32.29 -0.25
N GLY A 206 17.06 -31.29 -0.12
CA GLY A 206 18.33 -31.20 -0.89
C GLY A 206 19.56 -31.45 -0.04
#